data_c23d6e539425e99b3d211263a5b10153
#
_entry.id   c23d6e539425e99b3d211263a5b10153
#
_cell.length_a   1.000
_cell.length_b   1.000
_cell.length_c   1.000
_cell.angle_alpha   90.00
_cell.angle_beta   90.00
_cell.angle_gamma   90.00
#
_symmetry.space_group_name_H-M   'P 1'
#
loop_
_entity.id
_entity.type
_entity.pdbx_description
1 polymer ?
#
loop_
_entity_poly.entity_id
_entity_poly.type
_entity_poly.pdbx_seq_one_letter_code
_entity_poly.pdbx_strand_id
1 'polypeptide(L)'
;MEKINRRIVLLVLPFMAMPIMGQEKPDEEALPTLVKDVETTIAADVVSQYIWRGQDLGNVSLQPTLGVGYKGFSLNAWGSVGLSEPKDTKEFDLTVAYTIGRLNVGVTDYWFDAGLDPDNRYFKYGAHETNHVFEANIGYDFGLLSVQWFTNFAGNDGVNKHGHRAYSSYMEVTAPFRLATCDWTAAVGAVPYATSFYNTNGFAVTNVSLKATKEIRVTDTFAIPIFGQIAANPRSQKAYLVVGFTLQP
;
A
#
# COMPACT_ATOMS: atom_id res chain seq x y z
N MET A 1 31.01 -17.01 10.52
CA MET A 1 30.11 -16.84 9.34
C MET A 1 28.69 -17.05 9.82
N GLU A 2 28.08 -15.98 10.32
CA GLU A 2 26.70 -15.96 10.83
C GLU A 2 25.73 -15.88 9.65
N LYS A 3 24.77 -16.82 9.61
CA LYS A 3 23.69 -16.82 8.64
C LYS A 3 22.68 -15.75 9.03
N ILE A 4 22.68 -14.65 8.29
CA ILE A 4 21.63 -13.61 8.40
C ILE A 4 20.36 -14.21 7.83
N ASN A 5 19.43 -14.57 8.72
CA ASN A 5 18.08 -15.01 8.37
C ASN A 5 17.23 -13.76 8.05
N ARG A 6 17.29 -13.30 6.80
CA ARG A 6 16.41 -12.22 6.31
C ARG A 6 15.01 -12.80 6.01
N ARG A 7 14.10 -12.70 6.95
CA ARG A 7 12.68 -12.85 6.68
C ARG A 7 12.16 -11.52 6.11
N ILE A 8 12.11 -11.42 4.78
CA ILE A 8 11.41 -10.32 4.10
C ILE A 8 9.93 -10.69 4.11
N VAL A 9 9.15 -10.04 4.96
CA VAL A 9 7.69 -10.09 4.89
C VAL A 9 7.27 -9.10 3.82
N LEU A 10 6.93 -9.60 2.63
CA LEU A 10 6.33 -8.78 1.57
C LEU A 10 4.88 -8.50 1.94
N LEU A 11 4.64 -7.42 2.65
CA LEU A 11 3.30 -6.89 2.83
C LEU A 11 2.89 -6.18 1.53
N VAL A 12 1.88 -6.73 0.87
CA VAL A 12 1.24 -6.11 -0.28
C VAL A 12 0.28 -5.06 0.22
N LEU A 13 0.83 -3.88 0.49
CA LEU A 13 0.04 -2.70 0.76
C LEU A 13 0.56 -1.58 -0.13
N PRO A 14 -0.28 -0.67 -0.59
CA PRO A 14 0.21 0.52 -1.26
C PRO A 14 1.14 1.25 -0.29
N PHE A 15 2.44 1.24 -0.57
CA PHE A 15 3.50 1.95 0.15
C PHE A 15 3.41 1.90 1.69
N MET A 16 3.45 0.71 2.31
CA MET A 16 3.64 0.62 3.75
C MET A 16 5.10 0.50 4.12
N ALA A 17 5.49 1.21 5.18
CA ALA A 17 6.78 1.10 5.82
C ALA A 17 7.08 -0.37 6.16
N MET A 18 8.22 -0.88 5.71
CA MET A 18 8.70 -2.20 6.14
C MET A 18 8.97 -2.16 7.64
N PRO A 19 8.54 -3.16 8.42
CA PRO A 19 8.95 -3.25 9.82
C PRO A 19 10.47 -3.45 9.86
N ILE A 20 11.16 -2.53 10.51
CA ILE A 20 12.60 -2.62 10.75
C ILE A 20 12.81 -3.61 11.89
N MET A 21 13.43 -4.74 11.60
CA MET A 21 13.88 -5.67 12.61
C MET A 21 15.08 -5.07 13.36
N GLY A 22 14.90 -4.79 14.63
CA GLY A 22 16.00 -4.43 15.52
C GLY A 22 15.57 -3.73 16.81
N GLN A 23 14.75 -4.36 17.62
CA GLN A 23 14.71 -4.05 19.06
C GLN A 23 14.86 -5.36 19.85
N GLU A 24 15.88 -5.43 20.69
CA GLU A 24 15.93 -6.41 21.78
C GLU A 24 14.79 -6.09 22.74
N LYS A 25 13.93 -7.08 22.97
CA LYS A 25 12.78 -6.98 23.88
C LYS A 25 13.24 -6.98 25.32
N PRO A 26 12.58 -6.21 26.22
CA PRO A 26 12.70 -6.43 27.68
C PRO A 26 12.16 -7.80 28.05
N ASP A 27 12.69 -8.39 29.14
CA ASP A 27 12.34 -9.71 29.68
C ASP A 27 10.82 -9.83 29.86
N GLU A 28 10.21 -10.71 29.09
CA GLU A 28 8.77 -10.93 28.98
C GLU A 28 8.34 -12.07 29.91
N GLU A 29 7.47 -11.82 30.87
CA GLU A 29 6.71 -12.86 31.58
C GLU A 29 5.99 -13.71 30.53
N ALA A 30 6.08 -15.05 30.68
CA ALA A 30 5.68 -16.02 29.66
C ALA A 30 4.21 -15.86 29.21
N LEU A 31 4.00 -15.15 28.11
CA LEU A 31 2.74 -15.14 27.36
C LEU A 31 2.43 -16.54 26.80
N PRO A 32 1.16 -16.93 26.69
CA PRO A 32 0.78 -18.22 26.11
C PRO A 32 1.40 -18.43 24.71
N THR A 33 1.81 -19.63 24.38
CA THR A 33 2.56 -19.99 23.16
C THR A 33 1.89 -19.52 21.86
N LEU A 34 0.55 -19.35 21.85
CA LEU A 34 -0.23 -18.83 20.73
C LEU A 34 0.05 -17.36 20.42
N VAL A 35 0.47 -16.58 21.40
CA VAL A 35 0.73 -15.12 21.24
C VAL A 35 2.10 -14.85 20.62
N LYS A 36 3.06 -15.79 20.70
CA LYS A 36 4.40 -15.63 20.14
C LYS A 36 4.45 -15.59 18.61
N ASP A 37 3.43 -16.16 17.94
CA ASP A 37 3.36 -16.21 16.48
C ASP A 37 2.47 -15.10 15.90
N VAL A 38 1.86 -14.25 16.75
CA VAL A 38 1.00 -13.15 16.31
C VAL A 38 1.85 -11.90 16.11
N GLU A 39 1.80 -11.35 14.93
CA GLU A 39 2.41 -10.07 14.57
C GLU A 39 1.33 -8.98 14.58
N THR A 40 1.63 -7.81 15.12
CA THR A 40 0.71 -6.67 15.11
C THR A 40 1.38 -5.47 14.46
N THR A 41 0.61 -4.70 13.70
CA THR A 41 1.05 -3.44 13.10
C THR A 41 0.16 -2.32 13.60
N ILE A 42 0.78 -1.28 14.16
CA ILE A 42 0.12 -0.01 14.48
C ILE A 42 1.05 1.07 13.93
N ALA A 43 0.59 1.82 12.93
CA ALA A 43 1.39 2.87 12.33
C ALA A 43 0.49 3.99 11.80
N ALA A 44 1.06 5.15 11.58
CA ALA A 44 0.40 6.24 10.87
C ALA A 44 1.42 7.02 10.06
N ASP A 45 1.23 7.08 8.75
CA ASP A 45 2.00 7.92 7.87
C ASP A 45 1.39 9.33 7.81
N VAL A 46 2.26 10.34 7.84
CA VAL A 46 1.92 11.71 7.48
C VAL A 46 2.64 12.01 6.17
N VAL A 47 1.88 12.31 5.13
CA VAL A 47 2.40 12.51 3.77
C VAL A 47 2.04 13.90 3.25
N SER A 48 2.94 14.50 2.49
CA SER A 48 2.69 15.81 1.86
C SER A 48 1.67 15.74 0.72
N GLN A 49 1.50 14.55 0.14
CA GLN A 49 0.55 14.29 -0.95
C GLN A 49 0.25 12.80 -1.02
N TYR A 50 -1.02 12.43 -1.25
CA TYR A 50 -1.42 11.04 -1.44
C TYR A 50 -1.35 10.66 -2.92
N ILE A 51 -0.29 9.95 -3.30
CA ILE A 51 -0.09 9.42 -4.66
C ILE A 51 -0.20 7.89 -4.63
N TRP A 52 -1.16 7.35 -5.34
CA TRP A 52 -1.41 5.91 -5.44
C TRP A 52 -1.33 5.43 -6.90
N ARG A 53 -0.42 4.51 -7.21
CA ARG A 53 -0.19 3.97 -8.56
C ARG A 53 -0.02 5.06 -9.63
N GLY A 54 0.61 6.18 -9.25
CA GLY A 54 0.78 7.37 -10.09
C GLY A 54 -0.46 8.25 -10.23
N GLN A 55 -1.53 7.97 -9.52
CA GLN A 55 -2.73 8.82 -9.41
C GLN A 55 -2.62 9.73 -8.19
N ASP A 56 -3.03 10.97 -8.36
CA ASP A 56 -3.13 11.97 -7.30
C ASP A 56 -4.52 11.87 -6.66
N LEU A 57 -4.56 11.38 -5.42
CA LEU A 57 -5.79 11.16 -4.66
C LEU A 57 -6.00 12.19 -3.54
N GLY A 58 -4.99 13.02 -3.24
CA GLY A 58 -5.14 14.05 -2.23
C GLY A 58 -3.85 14.76 -1.86
N ASN A 59 -4.01 15.80 -1.07
CA ASN A 59 -2.94 16.63 -0.54
C ASN A 59 -2.35 16.05 0.75
N VAL A 60 -1.95 16.91 1.68
CA VAL A 60 -1.43 16.49 2.99
C VAL A 60 -2.42 15.58 3.68
N SER A 61 -2.00 14.35 3.98
CA SER A 61 -2.89 13.31 4.49
C SER A 61 -2.27 12.59 5.70
N LEU A 62 -3.15 12.13 6.59
CA LEU A 62 -2.84 11.18 7.66
C LEU A 62 -3.34 9.79 7.23
N GLN A 63 -2.46 8.80 7.28
CA GLN A 63 -2.72 7.45 6.76
C GLN A 63 -2.46 6.38 7.85
N PRO A 64 -3.44 6.12 8.73
CA PRO A 64 -3.31 5.11 9.77
C PRO A 64 -3.36 3.70 9.22
N THR A 65 -2.64 2.80 9.89
CA THR A 65 -2.61 1.36 9.65
C THR A 65 -2.81 0.61 10.94
N LEU A 66 -3.67 -0.40 10.92
CA LEU A 66 -3.83 -1.40 11.97
C LEU A 66 -3.82 -2.78 11.34
N GLY A 67 -2.91 -3.64 11.80
CA GLY A 67 -2.76 -4.97 11.22
C GLY A 67 -2.55 -6.06 12.25
N VAL A 68 -2.94 -7.27 11.89
CA VAL A 68 -2.62 -8.50 12.61
C VAL A 68 -2.21 -9.58 11.64
N GLY A 69 -1.13 -10.32 11.98
CA GLY A 69 -0.60 -11.42 11.21
C GLY A 69 -0.50 -12.69 12.04
N TYR A 70 -0.70 -13.84 11.43
CA TYR A 70 -0.51 -15.15 12.05
C TYR A 70 -0.19 -16.21 10.99
N LYS A 71 1.00 -16.82 11.07
CA LYS A 71 1.44 -17.93 10.21
C LYS A 71 1.20 -17.71 8.71
N GLY A 72 1.55 -16.52 8.23
CA GLY A 72 1.41 -16.13 6.83
C GLY A 72 0.06 -15.48 6.48
N PHE A 73 -0.99 -15.66 7.28
CA PHE A 73 -2.22 -14.87 7.15
C PHE A 73 -2.01 -13.47 7.71
N SER A 74 -2.61 -12.47 7.07
CA SER A 74 -2.70 -11.11 7.58
C SER A 74 -4.07 -10.50 7.31
N LEU A 75 -4.51 -9.68 8.27
CA LEU A 75 -5.66 -8.79 8.14
C LEU A 75 -5.16 -7.39 8.45
N ASN A 76 -5.38 -6.47 7.53
CA ASN A 76 -4.97 -5.09 7.68
C ASN A 76 -6.14 -4.16 7.40
N ALA A 77 -6.30 -3.15 8.26
CA ALA A 77 -7.12 -1.98 8.02
C ALA A 77 -6.18 -0.81 7.75
N TRP A 78 -6.40 -0.11 6.66
CA TRP A 78 -5.68 1.10 6.29
C TRP A 78 -6.69 2.20 5.96
N GLY A 79 -6.29 3.44 6.12
CA GLY A 79 -7.12 4.54 5.70
C GLY A 79 -6.32 5.76 5.31
N SER A 80 -6.98 6.73 4.68
CA SER A 80 -6.41 8.03 4.35
C SER A 80 -7.43 9.13 4.60
N VAL A 81 -7.00 10.19 5.26
CA VAL A 81 -7.81 11.39 5.45
C VAL A 81 -6.98 12.63 5.15
N GLY A 82 -7.47 13.47 4.23
CA GLY A 82 -6.86 14.76 3.91
C GLY A 82 -6.95 15.72 5.10
N LEU A 83 -5.86 16.44 5.37
CA LEU A 83 -5.77 17.38 6.49
C LEU A 83 -5.98 18.84 6.05
N SER A 84 -5.82 19.15 4.76
CA SER A 84 -5.85 20.53 4.25
C SER A 84 -7.07 20.81 3.38
N GLU A 85 -7.55 19.85 2.61
CA GLU A 85 -8.61 20.02 1.64
C GLU A 85 -9.79 19.09 1.92
N PRO A 86 -10.99 19.62 2.24
CA PRO A 86 -12.18 18.81 2.52
C PRO A 86 -12.63 17.90 1.37
N LYS A 87 -12.18 18.21 0.14
CA LYS A 87 -12.52 17.46 -1.08
C LYS A 87 -11.52 16.35 -1.40
N ASP A 88 -10.43 16.24 -0.65
CA ASP A 88 -9.48 15.13 -0.82
C ASP A 88 -10.20 13.81 -0.57
N THR A 89 -9.81 12.81 -1.33
CA THR A 89 -10.35 11.46 -1.17
C THR A 89 -10.08 10.95 0.24
N LYS A 90 -11.13 10.58 0.96
CA LYS A 90 -11.02 9.75 2.15
C LYS A 90 -11.12 8.31 1.71
N GLU A 91 -10.36 7.47 2.36
CA GLU A 91 -10.28 6.06 2.00
C GLU A 91 -10.23 5.19 3.24
N PHE A 92 -10.89 4.05 3.17
CA PHE A 92 -10.79 3.00 4.17
C PHE A 92 -10.76 1.64 3.48
N ASP A 93 -9.67 0.90 3.72
CA ASP A 93 -9.39 -0.36 3.08
C ASP A 93 -9.30 -1.48 4.10
N LEU A 94 -9.86 -2.64 3.74
CA LEU A 94 -9.65 -3.88 4.46
C LEU A 94 -8.96 -4.90 3.55
N THR A 95 -7.79 -5.37 3.95
CA THR A 95 -7.02 -6.36 3.19
C THR A 95 -6.87 -7.65 3.97
N VAL A 96 -7.22 -8.77 3.36
CA VAL A 96 -6.86 -10.11 3.81
C VAL A 96 -5.83 -10.67 2.84
N ALA A 97 -4.71 -11.16 3.34
CA ALA A 97 -3.69 -11.76 2.50
C ALA A 97 -3.08 -13.02 3.14
N TYR A 98 -2.45 -13.82 2.28
CA TYR A 98 -1.71 -15.01 2.70
C TYR A 98 -0.37 -15.06 1.97
N THR A 99 0.70 -15.20 2.74
CA THR A 99 2.06 -15.33 2.23
C THR A 99 2.61 -16.70 2.54
N ILE A 100 3.07 -17.41 1.50
CA ILE A 100 3.76 -18.69 1.62
C ILE A 100 5.07 -18.66 0.86
N GLY A 101 6.18 -18.72 1.60
CA GLY A 101 7.50 -18.57 1.02
C GLY A 101 7.67 -17.21 0.33
N ARG A 102 7.73 -17.20 -1.00
CA ARG A 102 7.89 -16.01 -1.83
C ARG A 102 6.61 -15.59 -2.57
N LEU A 103 5.55 -16.37 -2.42
CA LEU A 103 4.26 -16.10 -3.03
C LEU A 103 3.36 -15.36 -2.04
N ASN A 104 2.72 -14.29 -2.49
CA ASN A 104 1.68 -13.58 -1.77
C ASN A 104 0.40 -13.57 -2.60
N VAL A 105 -0.74 -13.79 -1.96
CA VAL A 105 -2.07 -13.62 -2.54
C VAL A 105 -2.95 -12.84 -1.56
N GLY A 106 -3.86 -12.05 -2.07
CA GLY A 106 -4.73 -11.26 -1.21
C GLY A 106 -5.97 -10.74 -1.90
N VAL A 107 -6.84 -10.18 -1.08
CA VAL A 107 -8.04 -9.45 -1.51
C VAL A 107 -8.13 -8.19 -0.67
N THR A 108 -8.38 -7.06 -1.33
CA THR A 108 -8.61 -5.77 -0.70
C THR A 108 -10.01 -5.28 -1.04
N ASP A 109 -10.72 -4.83 -0.04
CA ASP A 109 -11.95 -4.04 -0.14
C ASP A 109 -11.57 -2.57 0.03
N TYR A 110 -11.62 -1.81 -1.04
CA TYR A 110 -11.41 -0.35 -1.08
C TYR A 110 -12.73 0.37 -0.92
N TRP A 111 -12.80 1.34 -0.03
CA TRP A 111 -13.91 2.27 0.04
C TRP A 111 -13.40 3.71 -0.06
N PHE A 112 -13.74 4.35 -1.18
CA PHE A 112 -13.37 5.74 -1.47
C PHE A 112 -14.53 6.68 -1.16
N ASP A 113 -14.26 7.75 -0.41
CA ASP A 113 -15.23 8.80 -0.12
C ASP A 113 -14.62 10.19 -0.32
N ALA A 114 -15.03 10.85 -1.38
CA ALA A 114 -14.68 12.26 -1.63
C ALA A 114 -15.50 13.24 -0.78
N GLY A 115 -16.40 12.75 0.07
CA GLY A 115 -17.23 13.56 0.97
C GLY A 115 -18.30 14.42 0.27
N LEU A 116 -18.55 14.18 -1.02
CA LEU A 116 -19.47 14.96 -1.85
C LEU A 116 -20.79 14.22 -2.14
N ASP A 117 -20.83 12.90 -1.92
CA ASP A 117 -22.00 12.07 -2.15
C ASP A 117 -22.58 11.59 -0.80
N PRO A 118 -23.74 12.14 -0.36
CA PRO A 118 -24.35 11.73 0.91
C PRO A 118 -24.87 10.28 0.88
N ASP A 119 -25.01 9.67 -0.29
CA ASP A 119 -25.42 8.27 -0.48
C ASP A 119 -24.24 7.30 -0.48
N ASN A 120 -23.01 7.80 -0.45
CA ASN A 120 -21.79 6.99 -0.29
C ASN A 120 -21.66 6.53 1.17
N ARG A 121 -22.23 5.35 1.46
CA ARG A 121 -22.29 4.77 2.80
C ARG A 121 -21.43 3.51 2.85
N TYR A 122 -20.53 3.42 3.81
CA TYR A 122 -19.66 2.27 3.99
C TYR A 122 -20.39 0.92 4.01
N PHE A 123 -21.53 0.79 4.66
CA PHE A 123 -22.27 -0.47 4.74
C PHE A 123 -23.21 -0.75 3.56
N LYS A 124 -23.07 -0.02 2.45
CA LYS A 124 -23.85 -0.22 1.24
C LYS A 124 -23.12 -1.18 0.30
N TYR A 125 -23.34 -2.49 0.49
CA TYR A 125 -22.68 -3.57 -0.28
C TYR A 125 -23.58 -4.14 -1.41
N GLY A 126 -24.71 -3.54 -1.72
CA GLY A 126 -25.60 -4.00 -2.78
C GLY A 126 -24.91 -4.05 -4.14
N ALA A 127 -25.10 -5.14 -4.90
CA ALA A 127 -24.58 -5.24 -6.25
C ALA A 127 -25.10 -4.07 -7.11
N HIS A 128 -24.21 -3.42 -7.86
CA HIS A 128 -24.46 -2.23 -8.70
C HIS A 128 -24.81 -0.92 -7.95
N GLU A 129 -24.78 -0.94 -6.61
CA GLU A 129 -25.07 0.25 -5.79
C GLU A 129 -23.92 0.62 -4.86
N THR A 130 -22.99 -0.30 -4.66
CA THR A 130 -21.83 -0.10 -3.79
C THR A 130 -20.78 0.79 -4.43
N ASN A 131 -20.14 1.65 -3.62
CA ASN A 131 -18.93 2.37 -4.00
C ASN A 131 -17.65 1.63 -3.61
N HIS A 132 -17.77 0.45 -2.99
CA HIS A 132 -16.63 -0.43 -2.74
C HIS A 132 -16.04 -0.97 -4.04
N VAL A 133 -14.72 -1.16 -4.05
CA VAL A 133 -13.97 -1.85 -5.11
C VAL A 133 -13.26 -3.03 -4.49
N PHE A 134 -13.52 -4.23 -5.01
CA PHE A 134 -12.86 -5.44 -4.55
C PHE A 134 -11.77 -5.85 -5.52
N GLU A 135 -10.53 -5.84 -5.05
CA GLU A 135 -9.34 -6.17 -5.83
C GLU A 135 -8.69 -7.45 -5.31
N ALA A 136 -8.41 -8.38 -6.21
CA ALA A 136 -7.57 -9.53 -5.92
C ALA A 136 -6.13 -9.25 -6.39
N ASN A 137 -5.16 -9.76 -5.65
CA ASN A 137 -3.76 -9.66 -6.02
C ASN A 137 -3.03 -11.00 -5.92
N ILE A 138 -1.98 -11.10 -6.73
CA ILE A 138 -0.95 -12.13 -6.64
C ILE A 138 0.42 -11.47 -6.82
N GLY A 139 1.37 -11.83 -5.96
CA GLY A 139 2.73 -11.32 -5.99
C GLY A 139 3.77 -12.41 -5.80
N TYR A 140 4.93 -12.23 -6.40
CA TYR A 140 6.07 -13.13 -6.20
C TYR A 140 7.37 -12.34 -6.01
N ASP A 141 8.13 -12.72 -4.97
CA ASP A 141 9.44 -12.16 -4.65
C ASP A 141 10.56 -13.00 -5.27
N PHE A 142 11.29 -12.42 -6.24
CA PHE A 142 12.46 -13.03 -6.86
C PHE A 142 13.76 -12.76 -6.10
N GLY A 143 13.72 -11.99 -5.01
CA GLY A 143 14.84 -11.61 -4.17
C GLY A 143 15.44 -10.25 -4.53
N LEU A 144 15.85 -10.03 -5.79
CA LEU A 144 16.33 -8.73 -6.28
C LEU A 144 15.19 -7.79 -6.68
N LEU A 145 14.07 -8.35 -7.09
CA LEU A 145 12.87 -7.64 -7.47
C LEU A 145 11.64 -8.46 -7.08
N SER A 146 10.50 -7.80 -6.96
CA SER A 146 9.20 -8.45 -6.84
C SER A 146 8.27 -8.00 -7.97
N VAL A 147 7.35 -8.87 -8.33
CA VAL A 147 6.33 -8.61 -9.35
C VAL A 147 4.98 -8.84 -8.72
N GLN A 148 4.05 -7.92 -8.95
CA GLN A 148 2.69 -7.99 -8.43
C GLN A 148 1.70 -7.73 -9.56
N TRP A 149 0.57 -8.43 -9.50
CA TRP A 149 -0.59 -8.24 -10.36
C TRP A 149 -1.82 -8.04 -9.50
N PHE A 150 -2.62 -7.07 -9.87
CA PHE A 150 -3.84 -6.67 -9.21
C PHE A 150 -4.98 -6.64 -10.22
N THR A 151 -6.19 -7.03 -9.81
CA THR A 151 -7.38 -7.00 -10.66
C THR A 151 -8.62 -6.71 -9.84
N ASN A 152 -9.36 -5.67 -10.21
CA ASN A 152 -10.68 -5.39 -9.67
C ASN A 152 -11.67 -6.44 -10.18
N PHE A 153 -12.22 -7.27 -9.31
CA PHE A 153 -13.11 -8.35 -9.72
C PHE A 153 -14.59 -8.09 -9.37
N ALA A 154 -14.86 -7.18 -8.43
CA ALA A 154 -16.22 -6.84 -8.01
C ALA A 154 -16.33 -5.37 -7.58
N GLY A 155 -17.56 -4.92 -7.28
CA GLY A 155 -17.84 -3.58 -6.81
C GLY A 155 -17.86 -2.52 -7.91
N ASN A 156 -17.50 -1.28 -7.56
CA ASN A 156 -17.53 -0.10 -8.44
C ASN A 156 -16.24 0.03 -9.25
N ASP A 157 -16.00 -0.93 -10.14
CA ASP A 157 -14.85 -0.90 -11.06
C ASP A 157 -15.08 0.08 -12.21
N GLY A 158 -14.00 0.43 -12.89
CA GLY A 158 -14.06 1.20 -14.14
C GLY A 158 -14.66 0.43 -15.31
N VAL A 159 -14.92 1.16 -16.38
CA VAL A 159 -15.39 0.58 -17.67
C VAL A 159 -14.29 0.63 -18.72
N ASN A 160 -14.34 -0.34 -19.64
CA ASN A 160 -13.51 -0.39 -20.82
C ASN A 160 -14.05 0.53 -21.94
N LYS A 161 -13.36 0.60 -23.07
CA LYS A 161 -13.76 1.43 -24.23
C LYS A 161 -15.14 1.10 -24.85
N HIS A 162 -15.76 -0.01 -24.46
CA HIS A 162 -17.08 -0.44 -24.92
C HIS A 162 -18.17 -0.22 -23.85
N GLY A 163 -17.84 0.41 -22.71
CA GLY A 163 -18.77 0.66 -21.61
C GLY A 163 -19.06 -0.56 -20.72
N HIS A 164 -18.34 -1.68 -20.93
CA HIS A 164 -18.46 -2.86 -20.06
C HIS A 164 -17.47 -2.76 -18.92
N ARG A 165 -17.73 -3.47 -17.79
CA ARG A 165 -16.79 -3.61 -16.67
C ARG A 165 -15.39 -3.93 -17.20
N ALA A 166 -14.40 -3.15 -16.76
CA ALA A 166 -13.04 -3.28 -17.27
C ALA A 166 -12.27 -4.44 -16.63
N TYR A 167 -12.65 -4.87 -15.41
CA TYR A 167 -11.80 -5.69 -14.55
C TYR A 167 -10.42 -5.04 -14.41
N SER A 168 -10.44 -3.74 -14.06
CA SER A 168 -9.28 -2.87 -14.06
C SER A 168 -8.09 -3.54 -13.39
N SER A 169 -7.01 -3.71 -14.15
CA SER A 169 -5.83 -4.41 -13.66
C SER A 169 -4.62 -3.50 -13.65
N TYR A 170 -3.72 -3.78 -12.73
CA TYR A 170 -2.46 -3.07 -12.57
C TYR A 170 -1.36 -4.08 -12.28
N MET A 171 -0.20 -3.90 -12.88
CA MET A 171 0.99 -4.68 -12.59
C MET A 171 2.10 -3.76 -12.11
N GLU A 172 2.89 -4.23 -11.16
CA GLU A 172 4.04 -3.48 -10.64
C GLU A 172 5.25 -4.37 -10.45
N VAL A 173 6.39 -3.83 -10.84
CA VAL A 173 7.71 -4.39 -10.53
C VAL A 173 8.38 -3.44 -9.55
N THR A 174 8.85 -3.96 -8.41
CA THR A 174 9.60 -3.21 -7.42
C THR A 174 10.99 -3.81 -7.21
N ALA A 175 11.97 -2.96 -6.97
CA ALA A 175 13.35 -3.35 -6.70
C ALA A 175 13.84 -2.59 -5.45
N PRO A 176 13.92 -3.24 -4.28
CA PRO A 176 14.52 -2.67 -3.08
C PRO A 176 16.05 -2.76 -3.17
N PHE A 177 16.74 -1.69 -2.74
CA PHE A 177 18.19 -1.67 -2.63
C PHE A 177 18.63 -0.72 -1.52
N ARG A 178 19.86 -0.84 -1.08
CA ARG A 178 20.47 0.07 -0.10
C ARG A 178 21.57 0.88 -0.75
N LEU A 179 21.47 2.21 -0.63
CA LEU A 179 22.50 3.12 -1.11
C LEU A 179 22.80 4.17 -0.04
N ALA A 180 24.09 4.31 0.30
CA ALA A 180 24.54 5.11 1.42
C ALA A 180 23.87 4.67 2.74
N THR A 181 23.18 5.56 3.42
CA THR A 181 22.52 5.29 4.70
C THR A 181 21.00 5.21 4.59
N CYS A 182 20.49 5.09 3.37
CA CYS A 182 19.06 5.04 3.07
C CYS A 182 18.66 3.69 2.46
N ASP A 183 17.45 3.25 2.76
CA ASP A 183 16.79 2.15 2.07
C ASP A 183 15.99 2.75 0.91
N TRP A 184 16.21 2.21 -0.30
CA TRP A 184 15.60 2.70 -1.53
C TRP A 184 14.67 1.66 -2.11
N THR A 185 13.61 2.13 -2.76
CA THR A 185 12.72 1.29 -3.56
C THR A 185 12.47 1.98 -4.89
N ALA A 186 12.85 1.33 -5.97
CA ALA A 186 12.44 1.73 -7.32
C ALA A 186 11.19 0.92 -7.71
N ALA A 187 10.22 1.55 -8.37
CA ALA A 187 9.03 0.86 -8.84
C ALA A 187 8.64 1.33 -10.25
N VAL A 188 8.14 0.39 -11.04
CA VAL A 188 7.49 0.66 -12.33
C VAL A 188 6.18 -0.08 -12.37
N GLY A 189 5.09 0.65 -12.61
CA GLY A 189 3.75 0.11 -12.67
C GLY A 189 3.03 0.47 -13.97
N ALA A 190 2.22 -0.46 -14.45
CA ALA A 190 1.51 -0.33 -15.71
C ALA A 190 0.09 -0.91 -15.64
N VAL A 191 -0.79 -0.32 -16.42
CA VAL A 191 -2.15 -0.79 -16.69
C VAL A 191 -2.15 -1.51 -18.04
N PRO A 192 -2.58 -2.79 -18.13
CA PRO A 192 -2.40 -3.59 -19.34
C PRO A 192 -3.37 -3.25 -20.47
N TYR A 193 -4.50 -2.62 -20.16
CA TYR A 193 -5.55 -2.33 -21.15
C TYR A 193 -6.41 -1.11 -20.76
N ALA A 194 -7.36 -0.75 -21.64
CA ALA A 194 -8.23 0.41 -21.43
C ALA A 194 -9.16 0.24 -20.22
N THR A 195 -9.13 1.22 -19.32
CA THR A 195 -10.05 1.32 -18.19
C THR A 195 -10.22 2.77 -17.75
N SER A 196 -11.44 3.15 -17.39
CA SER A 196 -11.72 4.46 -16.82
C SER A 196 -11.17 4.60 -15.40
N PHE A 197 -10.99 3.49 -14.66
CA PHE A 197 -10.45 3.49 -13.29
C PHE A 197 -9.03 4.11 -13.21
N TYR A 198 -8.19 3.82 -14.20
CA TYR A 198 -6.84 4.38 -14.34
C TYR A 198 -6.75 5.44 -15.45
N ASN A 199 -7.87 5.83 -16.04
CA ASN A 199 -7.93 6.80 -17.16
C ASN A 199 -6.99 6.38 -18.33
N THR A 200 -7.05 5.11 -18.73
CA THR A 200 -6.22 4.57 -19.81
C THR A 200 -7.07 4.12 -21.00
N ASN A 201 -6.54 4.27 -22.22
CA ASN A 201 -7.19 3.83 -23.47
C ASN A 201 -6.57 2.55 -24.05
N GLY A 202 -5.65 1.92 -23.34
CA GLY A 202 -4.88 0.74 -23.70
C GLY A 202 -3.78 0.52 -22.68
N PHE A 203 -2.73 -0.23 -23.08
CA PHE A 203 -1.54 -0.37 -22.24
C PHE A 203 -0.93 1.01 -21.94
N ALA A 204 -0.61 1.24 -20.68
CA ALA A 204 0.02 2.48 -20.24
C ALA A 204 0.88 2.25 -18.99
N VAL A 205 2.08 2.80 -18.98
CA VAL A 205 2.86 2.98 -17.75
C VAL A 205 2.26 4.17 -16.99
N THR A 206 1.77 3.90 -15.78
CA THR A 206 1.10 4.90 -14.94
C THR A 206 1.92 5.28 -13.73
N ASN A 207 2.92 4.48 -13.35
CA ASN A 207 3.78 4.77 -12.22
C ASN A 207 5.24 4.47 -12.54
N VAL A 208 6.12 5.44 -12.33
CA VAL A 208 7.56 5.25 -12.25
C VAL A 208 8.00 6.02 -11.01
N SER A 209 8.51 5.32 -10.01
CA SER A 209 8.84 5.97 -8.75
C SER A 209 10.16 5.51 -8.15
N LEU A 210 10.73 6.38 -7.34
CA LEU A 210 11.91 6.12 -6.53
C LEU A 210 11.67 6.72 -5.14
N LYS A 211 11.61 5.86 -4.13
CA LYS A 211 11.43 6.22 -2.72
C LYS A 211 12.73 5.96 -1.95
N ALA A 212 13.16 6.92 -1.15
CA ALA A 212 14.25 6.78 -0.19
C ALA A 212 13.67 6.89 1.22
N THR A 213 14.01 5.98 2.10
CA THR A 213 13.61 5.98 3.52
C THR A 213 14.86 5.98 4.40
N LYS A 214 14.81 6.77 5.46
CA LYS A 214 15.87 6.83 6.46
C LYS A 214 15.26 6.92 7.86
N GLU A 215 15.75 6.09 8.78
CA GLU A 215 15.44 6.24 10.19
C GLU A 215 16.17 7.42 10.81
N ILE A 216 15.42 8.26 11.48
CA ILE A 216 15.97 9.34 12.30
C ILE A 216 15.79 8.97 13.77
N ARG A 217 16.88 8.67 14.45
CA ARG A 217 16.86 8.40 15.89
C ARG A 217 16.56 9.69 16.65
N VAL A 218 15.46 9.70 17.39
CA VAL A 218 15.02 10.84 18.21
C VAL A 218 15.50 10.66 19.66
N THR A 219 15.42 9.43 20.17
CA THR A 219 15.95 9.01 21.47
C THR A 219 16.70 7.69 21.32
N ASP A 220 17.24 7.14 22.41
CA ASP A 220 17.90 5.83 22.39
C ASP A 220 16.91 4.67 22.08
N THR A 221 15.64 4.89 22.36
CA THR A 221 14.56 3.88 22.20
C THR A 221 13.52 4.24 21.15
N PHE A 222 13.60 5.42 20.53
CA PHE A 222 12.60 5.88 19.56
C PHE A 222 13.26 6.45 18.31
N ALA A 223 12.85 5.95 17.16
CA ALA A 223 13.25 6.44 15.84
C ALA A 223 12.02 6.70 14.97
N ILE A 224 12.11 7.67 14.11
CA ILE A 224 11.07 8.05 13.14
C ILE A 224 11.61 7.77 11.74
N PRO A 225 11.01 6.84 10.97
CA PRO A 225 11.27 6.72 9.55
C PRO A 225 10.76 7.97 8.81
N ILE A 226 11.67 8.66 8.13
CA ILE A 226 11.32 9.74 7.20
C ILE A 226 11.55 9.25 5.78
N PHE A 227 10.76 9.70 4.83
CA PHE A 227 10.94 9.33 3.43
C PHE A 227 10.71 10.48 2.48
N GLY A 228 11.37 10.38 1.32
CA GLY A 228 11.11 11.19 0.15
C GLY A 228 10.89 10.28 -1.05
N GLN A 229 9.93 10.65 -1.90
CA GLN A 229 9.59 9.89 -3.10
C GLN A 229 9.43 10.83 -4.28
N ILE A 230 10.08 10.50 -5.39
CA ILE A 230 9.76 11.04 -6.71
C ILE A 230 8.87 10.01 -7.40
N ALA A 231 7.72 10.43 -7.90
CA ALA A 231 6.83 9.61 -8.69
C ALA A 231 6.45 10.34 -9.97
N ALA A 232 6.32 9.61 -11.07
CA ALA A 232 5.86 10.14 -12.34
C ALA A 232 4.79 9.21 -12.92
N ASN A 233 3.76 9.83 -13.51
CA ASN A 233 2.78 9.12 -14.32
C ASN A 233 2.95 9.53 -15.78
N PRO A 234 3.66 8.72 -16.60
CA PRO A 234 3.89 9.04 -18.01
C PRO A 234 2.59 9.16 -18.82
N ARG A 235 1.55 8.42 -18.42
CA ARG A 235 0.24 8.45 -19.12
C ARG A 235 -0.46 9.80 -18.94
N SER A 236 -0.44 10.38 -17.75
CA SER A 236 -1.03 11.69 -17.45
C SER A 236 -0.06 12.84 -17.60
N GLN A 237 1.23 12.58 -17.88
CA GLN A 237 2.32 13.55 -17.98
C GLN A 237 2.51 14.37 -16.69
N LYS A 238 2.29 13.74 -15.53
CA LYS A 238 2.44 14.35 -14.21
C LYS A 238 3.65 13.77 -13.48
N ALA A 239 4.29 14.60 -12.67
CA ALA A 239 5.34 14.18 -11.74
C ALA A 239 5.08 14.80 -10.36
N TYR A 240 5.49 14.07 -9.32
CA TYR A 240 5.20 14.38 -7.93
C TYR A 240 6.47 14.25 -7.10
N LEU A 241 6.60 15.09 -6.09
CA LEU A 241 7.60 14.98 -5.03
C LEU A 241 6.85 14.85 -3.69
N VAL A 242 6.86 13.67 -3.14
CA VAL A 242 6.20 13.37 -1.87
C VAL A 242 7.25 13.27 -0.77
N VAL A 243 6.98 13.87 0.36
CA VAL A 243 7.76 13.68 1.60
C VAL A 243 6.81 13.23 2.71
N GLY A 244 7.33 12.46 3.64
CA GLY A 244 6.52 11.98 4.75
C GLY A 244 7.35 11.37 5.85
N PHE A 245 6.67 10.98 6.90
CA PHE A 245 7.24 10.24 8.01
C PHE A 245 6.21 9.28 8.58
N THR A 246 6.69 8.22 9.23
CA THR A 246 5.86 7.20 9.86
C THR A 246 5.93 7.31 11.38
N LEU A 247 4.78 7.40 12.03
CA LEU A 247 4.64 7.22 13.47
C LEU A 247 4.34 5.76 13.75
N GLN A 248 5.17 5.12 14.56
CA GLN A 248 4.99 3.73 15.01
C GLN A 248 5.56 3.59 16.42
N PRO A 249 4.95 2.76 17.30
CA PRO A 249 5.42 2.52 18.66
C PRO A 249 6.74 1.75 18.70
#